data_c50774fe67e4e949abb9bdb74160a527
#
_entry.id   c50774fe67e4e949abb9bdb74160a527
#
_cell.length_a   1.000
_cell.length_b   1.000
_cell.length_c   1.000
_cell.angle_alpha   90.00
_cell.angle_beta   90.00
_cell.angle_gamma   90.00
#
_symmetry.space_group_name_H-M   'P 1'
#
loop_
_entity.id
_entity.type
_entity.pdbx_description
1 polymer ?
#
loop_
_entity_poly.entity_id
_entity_poly.type
_entity_poly.pdbx_seq_one_letter_code
_entity_poly.pdbx_strand_id
1 'polypeptide(L)'
;MRKLLIGILFFGTLGVKAQYGSLNAILDRLEARKGINQNLEKVDIDNKKFVFIKDEADHTERDFIVFKGNNATYVEVFDDKATGESSSNVFSGDIVRKKNIISLRADVLEGKKIPMPVTKTLLLTQQDNILYLIDVNTRDRWIDEASYSKKAK
;
A
#
# COMPACT_ATOMS: atom_id res chain seq x y z
N MET A 1 -34.70 10.90 -31.02
CA MET A 1 -33.54 10.05 -30.71
C MET A 1 -32.27 10.83 -30.30
N ARG A 2 -32.01 12.02 -30.78
CA ARG A 2 -30.81 12.83 -30.41
C ARG A 2 -30.79 13.34 -28.94
N LYS A 3 -31.95 13.51 -28.30
CA LYS A 3 -32.08 14.01 -26.90
C LYS A 3 -31.81 12.95 -25.83
N LEU A 4 -31.94 11.65 -26.15
CA LEU A 4 -31.70 10.56 -25.22
C LEU A 4 -30.18 10.27 -25.01
N LEU A 5 -29.38 10.51 -26.05
CA LEU A 5 -27.91 10.29 -26.02
C LEU A 5 -27.19 11.29 -25.13
N ILE A 6 -27.71 12.52 -25.00
CA ILE A 6 -27.09 13.56 -24.16
C ILE A 6 -27.33 13.25 -22.66
N GLY A 7 -28.46 12.65 -22.30
CA GLY A 7 -28.76 12.26 -20.93
C GLY A 7 -27.85 11.17 -20.38
N ILE A 8 -27.44 10.21 -21.21
CA ILE A 8 -26.58 9.10 -20.78
C ILE A 8 -25.13 9.56 -20.55
N LEU A 9 -24.65 10.53 -21.34
CA LEU A 9 -23.32 11.11 -21.17
C LEU A 9 -23.20 11.94 -19.87
N PHE A 10 -24.31 12.58 -19.43
CA PHE A 10 -24.32 13.40 -18.21
C PHE A 10 -24.33 12.54 -16.93
N PHE A 11 -24.96 11.35 -16.97
CA PHE A 11 -24.98 10.43 -15.84
C PHE A 11 -23.62 9.73 -15.63
N GLY A 12 -22.87 9.47 -16.71
CA GLY A 12 -21.55 8.84 -16.63
C GLY A 12 -20.50 9.72 -15.92
N THR A 13 -20.60 11.05 -16.07
CA THR A 13 -19.62 11.98 -15.45
C THR A 13 -19.88 12.24 -13.96
N LEU A 14 -21.12 12.07 -13.49
CA LEU A 14 -21.47 12.24 -12.08
C LEU A 14 -20.99 11.04 -11.22
N GLY A 15 -20.98 9.83 -11.78
CA GLY A 15 -20.51 8.63 -11.07
C GLY A 15 -19.04 8.66 -10.73
N VAL A 16 -18.20 9.20 -11.62
CA VAL A 16 -16.75 9.29 -11.42
C VAL A 16 -16.40 10.30 -10.33
N LYS A 17 -17.09 11.43 -10.26
CA LYS A 17 -16.87 12.44 -9.20
C LYS A 17 -17.28 11.94 -7.81
N ALA A 18 -18.33 11.12 -7.73
CA ALA A 18 -18.78 10.54 -6.48
C ALA A 18 -17.80 9.52 -5.89
N GLN A 19 -17.07 8.77 -6.73
CA GLN A 19 -16.04 7.83 -6.28
C GLN A 19 -14.82 8.55 -5.70
N TYR A 20 -14.38 9.65 -6.33
CA TYR A 20 -13.26 10.44 -5.78
C TYR A 20 -13.64 11.16 -4.49
N GLY A 21 -14.86 11.63 -4.36
CA GLY A 21 -15.36 12.26 -3.13
C GLY A 21 -15.41 11.30 -1.94
N SER A 22 -15.81 10.05 -2.17
CA SER A 22 -15.87 9.03 -1.11
C SER A 22 -14.47 8.58 -0.66
N LEU A 23 -13.51 8.50 -1.58
CA LEU A 23 -12.12 8.16 -1.26
C LEU A 23 -11.48 9.26 -0.40
N ASN A 24 -11.65 10.53 -0.79
CA ASN A 24 -11.14 11.65 -0.01
C ASN A 24 -11.80 11.71 1.38
N ALA A 25 -13.10 11.47 1.50
CA ALA A 25 -13.80 11.45 2.78
C ALA A 25 -13.33 10.29 3.70
N ILE A 26 -12.93 9.15 3.14
CA ILE A 26 -12.33 8.05 3.89
C ILE A 26 -10.94 8.43 4.38
N LEU A 27 -10.13 9.06 3.53
CA LEU A 27 -8.80 9.55 3.89
C LEU A 27 -8.88 10.62 4.98
N ASP A 28 -9.80 11.59 4.86
CA ASP A 28 -10.03 12.64 5.85
C ASP A 28 -10.48 12.05 7.20
N ARG A 29 -11.32 11.01 7.19
CA ARG A 29 -11.74 10.31 8.42
C ARG A 29 -10.61 9.50 9.06
N LEU A 30 -9.73 8.93 8.27
CA LEU A 30 -8.54 8.23 8.77
C LEU A 30 -7.56 9.24 9.38
N GLU A 31 -7.39 10.39 8.75
CA GLU A 31 -6.57 11.49 9.26
C GLU A 31 -7.13 12.07 10.57
N ALA A 32 -8.44 12.35 10.64
CA ALA A 32 -9.08 12.93 11.82
C ALA A 32 -9.11 11.98 13.03
N ARG A 33 -9.29 10.67 12.81
CA ARG A 33 -9.40 9.69 13.91
C ARG A 33 -8.08 9.34 14.60
N LYS A 34 -6.93 9.58 13.96
CA LYS A 34 -5.62 9.12 14.48
C LYS A 34 -4.62 10.24 14.75
N GLY A 35 -5.02 11.51 14.66
CA GLY A 35 -4.08 12.64 14.81
C GLY A 35 -3.00 12.64 13.69
N ILE A 36 -3.34 12.10 12.52
CA ILE A 36 -2.42 11.91 11.38
C ILE A 36 -2.33 13.18 10.52
N ASN A 37 -2.50 14.35 11.07
CA ASN A 37 -2.05 15.61 10.45
C ASN A 37 -0.50 15.71 10.54
N GLN A 38 0.18 14.61 10.22
CA GLN A 38 1.63 14.60 10.20
C GLN A 38 2.10 14.99 8.80
N ASN A 39 2.94 16.00 8.73
CA ASN A 39 3.62 16.34 7.48
C ASN A 39 4.84 15.43 7.32
N LEU A 40 4.63 14.24 6.75
CA LEU A 40 5.67 13.27 6.46
C LEU A 40 6.18 13.34 5.00
N GLU A 41 5.82 14.36 4.26
CA GLU A 41 6.20 14.53 2.86
C GLU A 41 7.72 14.52 2.65
N LYS A 42 8.46 15.09 3.61
CA LYS A 42 9.93 15.18 3.58
C LYS A 42 10.64 13.96 4.21
N VAL A 43 9.89 13.02 4.78
CA VAL A 43 10.50 11.82 5.35
C VAL A 43 11.05 10.97 4.23
N ASP A 44 12.33 10.69 4.29
CA ASP A 44 12.99 9.80 3.34
C ASP A 44 12.55 8.36 3.59
N ILE A 45 12.06 7.72 2.53
CA ILE A 45 11.67 6.30 2.52
C ILE A 45 12.62 5.47 1.65
N ASP A 46 13.62 6.09 1.01
CA ASP A 46 14.55 5.37 0.14
C ASP A 46 15.36 4.36 0.94
N ASN A 47 15.54 3.18 0.37
CA ASN A 47 16.20 2.03 0.99
C ASN A 47 15.57 1.57 2.33
N LYS A 48 14.36 2.01 2.66
CA LYS A 48 13.61 1.51 3.81
C LYS A 48 12.88 0.24 3.47
N LYS A 49 12.93 -0.71 4.42
CA LYS A 49 12.21 -1.97 4.37
C LYS A 49 11.06 -1.92 5.36
N PHE A 50 9.86 -2.08 4.87
CA PHE A 50 8.65 -2.22 5.68
C PHE A 50 8.22 -3.68 5.71
N VAL A 51 7.84 -4.15 6.89
CA VAL A 51 7.51 -5.55 7.15
C VAL A 51 6.09 -5.65 7.69
N PHE A 52 5.33 -6.60 7.16
CA PHE A 52 4.05 -7.05 7.65
C PHE A 52 4.13 -8.54 7.95
N ILE A 53 3.57 -8.97 9.07
CA ILE A 53 3.51 -10.38 9.45
C ILE A 53 2.10 -10.68 9.92
N LYS A 54 1.52 -11.73 9.35
CA LYS A 54 0.21 -12.24 9.72
C LYS A 54 0.33 -13.72 10.01
N ASP A 55 -0.09 -14.11 11.19
CA ASP A 55 -0.06 -15.49 11.63
C ASP A 55 -1.46 -16.09 11.53
N GLU A 56 -1.67 -16.97 10.56
CA GLU A 56 -2.91 -17.70 10.33
C GLU A 56 -2.82 -19.12 10.92
N ALA A 57 -3.93 -19.85 10.95
CA ALA A 57 -3.97 -21.19 11.55
C ALA A 57 -3.07 -22.20 10.82
N ASP A 58 -3.02 -22.14 9.50
CA ASP A 58 -2.34 -23.08 8.61
C ASP A 58 -1.01 -22.56 8.03
N HIS A 59 -0.80 -21.24 8.01
CA HIS A 59 0.40 -20.63 7.47
C HIS A 59 0.77 -19.32 8.20
N THR A 60 1.98 -18.85 7.97
CA THR A 60 2.41 -17.49 8.33
C THR A 60 2.70 -16.74 7.04
N GLU A 61 2.06 -15.58 6.86
CA GLU A 61 2.31 -14.65 5.79
C GLU A 61 3.30 -13.57 6.27
N ARG A 62 4.38 -13.37 5.52
CA ARG A 62 5.39 -12.34 5.78
C ARG A 62 5.61 -11.55 4.51
N ASP A 63 5.23 -10.30 4.55
CA ASP A 63 5.36 -9.44 3.39
C ASP A 63 6.40 -8.35 3.62
N PHE A 64 7.10 -7.99 2.56
CA PHE A 64 8.13 -6.96 2.59
C PHE A 64 7.92 -5.97 1.47
N ILE A 65 8.06 -4.68 1.77
CA ILE A 65 8.15 -3.62 0.76
C ILE A 65 9.46 -2.89 0.97
N VAL A 66 10.27 -2.81 -0.10
CA VAL A 66 11.53 -2.04 -0.12
C VAL A 66 11.41 -0.98 -1.21
N PHE A 67 11.61 0.28 -0.83
CA PHE A 67 11.62 1.41 -1.76
C PHE A 67 13.04 1.70 -2.25
N LYS A 68 13.16 2.05 -3.54
CA LYS A 68 14.42 2.49 -4.12
C LYS A 68 14.13 3.54 -5.20
N GLY A 69 14.32 4.81 -4.85
CA GLY A 69 13.94 5.92 -5.71
C GLY A 69 12.45 5.89 -6.04
N ASN A 70 12.12 5.84 -7.33
CA ASN A 70 10.73 5.76 -7.81
C ASN A 70 10.23 4.32 -8.04
N ASN A 71 10.96 3.32 -7.54
CA ASN A 71 10.60 1.92 -7.67
C ASN A 71 10.40 1.29 -6.29
N ALA A 72 9.67 0.18 -6.27
CA ALA A 72 9.59 -0.68 -5.11
C ALA A 72 9.68 -2.15 -5.49
N THR A 73 10.22 -2.93 -4.57
CA THR A 73 10.13 -4.39 -4.57
C THR A 73 9.15 -4.79 -3.48
N TYR A 74 8.15 -5.57 -3.85
CA TYR A 74 7.16 -6.16 -2.96
C TYR A 74 7.35 -7.66 -2.96
N VAL A 75 7.54 -8.25 -1.79
CA VAL A 75 7.76 -9.68 -1.60
C VAL A 75 6.68 -10.23 -0.69
N GLU A 76 6.01 -11.27 -1.13
CA GLU A 76 5.12 -12.09 -0.32
C GLU A 76 5.82 -13.41 0.00
N VAL A 77 5.81 -13.82 1.27
CA VAL A 77 6.36 -15.11 1.71
C VAL A 77 5.28 -15.84 2.50
N PHE A 78 5.00 -17.06 2.10
CA PHE A 78 4.07 -17.95 2.77
C PHE A 78 4.83 -19.15 3.36
N ASP A 79 4.77 -19.28 4.67
CA ASP A 79 5.37 -20.41 5.40
C ASP A 79 4.26 -21.36 5.82
N ASP A 80 4.19 -22.54 5.21
CA ASP A 80 3.23 -23.58 5.55
C ASP A 80 3.62 -24.23 6.89
N LYS A 81 2.72 -24.21 7.88
CA LYS A 81 2.98 -24.75 9.21
C LYS A 81 2.93 -26.25 9.29
N ALA A 82 2.22 -26.92 8.38
CA ALA A 82 2.07 -28.37 8.36
C ALA A 82 3.28 -29.04 7.72
N THR A 83 3.81 -28.44 6.63
CA THR A 83 4.94 -29.02 5.88
C THR A 83 6.28 -28.39 6.25
N GLY A 84 6.27 -27.15 6.78
CA GLY A 84 7.48 -26.34 7.00
C GLY A 84 8.06 -25.79 5.70
N GLU A 85 7.36 -25.90 4.58
CA GLU A 85 7.79 -25.36 3.30
C GLU A 85 7.49 -23.87 3.22
N SER A 86 8.38 -23.11 2.55
CA SER A 86 8.20 -21.69 2.27
C SER A 86 8.11 -21.47 0.78
N SER A 87 7.17 -20.64 0.37
CA SER A 87 7.06 -20.13 -1.00
C SER A 87 7.12 -18.61 -0.99
N SER A 88 7.59 -18.00 -2.08
CA SER A 88 7.66 -16.55 -2.19
C SER A 88 7.34 -16.06 -3.58
N ASN A 89 6.75 -14.88 -3.66
CA ASN A 89 6.54 -14.13 -4.89
C ASN A 89 7.29 -12.79 -4.77
N VAL A 90 8.09 -12.45 -5.77
CA VAL A 90 8.84 -11.20 -5.81
C VAL A 90 8.29 -10.31 -6.92
N PHE A 91 7.59 -9.26 -6.53
CA PHE A 91 7.04 -8.26 -7.44
C PHE A 91 7.94 -7.03 -7.47
N SER A 92 8.01 -6.38 -8.62
CA SER A 92 8.66 -5.07 -8.74
C SER A 92 7.86 -4.15 -9.65
N GLY A 93 8.00 -2.85 -9.42
CA GLY A 93 7.30 -1.85 -10.20
C GLY A 93 7.53 -0.44 -9.70
N ASP A 94 6.74 0.47 -10.22
CA ASP A 94 6.87 1.90 -9.97
C ASP A 94 6.05 2.34 -8.75
N ILE A 95 6.52 3.42 -8.11
CA ILE A 95 5.77 4.12 -7.09
C ILE A 95 5.54 5.58 -7.48
N VAL A 96 4.38 6.09 -7.06
CA VAL A 96 4.09 7.52 -7.07
C VAL A 96 3.78 7.94 -5.65
N ARG A 97 4.53 8.91 -5.14
CA ARG A 97 4.31 9.49 -3.81
C ARG A 97 3.70 10.87 -3.94
N LYS A 98 2.61 11.10 -3.22
CA LYS A 98 1.99 12.41 -3.05
C LYS A 98 1.73 12.65 -1.57
N LYS A 99 2.50 13.55 -0.96
CA LYS A 99 2.50 13.78 0.50
C LYS A 99 2.77 12.46 1.24
N ASN A 100 1.81 12.02 2.06
CA ASN A 100 1.90 10.79 2.86
C ASN A 100 1.34 9.57 2.13
N ILE A 101 0.81 9.72 0.91
CA ILE A 101 0.23 8.61 0.14
C ILE A 101 1.27 8.11 -0.87
N ILE A 102 1.46 6.80 -0.88
CA ILE A 102 2.34 6.09 -1.80
C ILE A 102 1.49 5.09 -2.58
N SER A 103 1.42 5.26 -3.88
CA SER A 103 0.77 4.30 -4.78
C SER A 103 1.84 3.42 -5.41
N LEU A 104 1.77 2.12 -5.17
CA LEU A 104 2.61 1.10 -5.77
C LEU A 104 1.86 0.44 -6.92
N ARG A 105 2.54 0.28 -8.05
CA ARG A 105 2.10 -0.52 -9.19
C ARG A 105 3.21 -1.46 -9.60
N ALA A 106 3.12 -2.72 -9.20
CA ALA A 106 4.09 -3.76 -9.52
C ALA A 106 3.58 -4.58 -10.72
N ASP A 107 4.21 -4.44 -11.85
CA ASP A 107 3.85 -5.11 -13.11
C ASP A 107 4.88 -6.16 -13.56
N VAL A 108 5.85 -6.45 -12.72
CA VAL A 108 6.85 -7.49 -12.92
C VAL A 108 6.81 -8.48 -11.76
N LEU A 109 6.70 -9.79 -12.05
CA LEU A 109 6.80 -10.89 -11.10
C LEU A 109 8.02 -11.74 -11.47
N GLU A 110 8.98 -11.87 -10.55
CA GLU A 110 10.22 -12.64 -10.74
C GLU A 110 10.96 -12.31 -12.05
N GLY A 111 11.03 -11.02 -12.37
CA GLY A 111 11.70 -10.54 -13.60
C GLY A 111 10.86 -10.64 -14.88
N LYS A 112 9.64 -11.17 -14.81
CA LYS A 112 8.73 -11.29 -15.96
C LYS A 112 7.56 -10.32 -15.83
N LYS A 113 7.24 -9.62 -16.92
CA LYS A 113 6.10 -8.73 -16.98
C LYS A 113 4.79 -9.51 -16.86
N ILE A 114 3.90 -9.05 -15.97
CA ILE A 114 2.57 -9.65 -15.78
C ILE A 114 1.48 -8.78 -16.40
N PRO A 115 0.43 -9.39 -16.98
CA PRO A 115 -0.64 -8.65 -17.64
C PRO A 115 -1.52 -7.86 -16.67
N MET A 116 -1.64 -8.32 -15.43
CA MET A 116 -2.42 -7.67 -14.37
C MET A 116 -1.47 -7.25 -13.25
N PRO A 117 -1.17 -5.95 -13.10
CA PRO A 117 -0.27 -5.47 -12.07
C PRO A 117 -0.88 -5.61 -10.68
N VAL A 118 -0.06 -5.90 -9.69
CA VAL A 118 -0.41 -5.76 -8.27
C VAL A 118 -0.34 -4.29 -7.90
N THR A 119 -1.41 -3.77 -7.30
CA THR A 119 -1.49 -2.36 -6.89
C THR A 119 -1.76 -2.26 -5.40
N LYS A 120 -1.05 -1.36 -4.72
CA LYS A 120 -1.30 -1.02 -3.32
C LYS A 120 -1.35 0.49 -3.16
N THR A 121 -2.26 0.98 -2.33
CA THR A 121 -2.29 2.39 -1.91
C THR A 121 -1.97 2.43 -0.43
N LEU A 122 -0.82 3.00 -0.11
CA LEU A 122 -0.22 2.97 1.22
C LEU A 122 -0.21 4.38 1.81
N LEU A 123 -0.64 4.51 3.06
CA LEU A 123 -0.56 5.74 3.83
C LEU A 123 0.66 5.67 4.76
N LEU A 124 1.63 6.55 4.56
CA LEU A 124 2.77 6.70 5.46
C LEU A 124 2.33 7.41 6.73
N THR A 125 2.60 6.82 7.88
CA THR A 125 2.29 7.36 9.20
C THR A 125 3.45 7.19 10.15
N GLN A 126 3.49 7.98 11.23
CA GLN A 126 4.49 7.86 12.28
C GLN A 126 3.81 7.85 13.65
N GLN A 127 4.18 6.91 14.50
CA GLN A 127 3.74 6.83 15.88
C GLN A 127 4.94 6.42 16.75
N ASP A 128 5.17 7.14 17.86
CA ASP A 128 6.29 6.86 18.78
C ASP A 128 7.67 6.77 18.08
N ASN A 129 7.91 7.62 17.09
CA ASN A 129 9.10 7.61 16.21
C ASN A 129 9.26 6.37 15.34
N ILE A 130 8.26 5.52 15.25
CA ILE A 130 8.21 4.37 14.34
C ILE A 130 7.41 4.76 13.10
N LEU A 131 7.96 4.50 11.92
CA LEU A 131 7.26 4.67 10.66
C LEU A 131 6.42 3.43 10.34
N TYR A 132 5.22 3.67 9.82
CA TYR A 132 4.30 2.65 9.37
C TYR A 132 3.79 2.99 7.98
N LEU A 133 3.48 1.96 7.23
CA LEU A 133 2.60 2.05 6.05
C LEU A 133 1.28 1.37 6.40
N ILE A 134 0.18 2.00 6.06
CA ILE A 134 -1.16 1.41 6.21
C ILE A 134 -1.72 1.21 4.81
N ASP A 135 -2.01 -0.03 4.42
CA ASP A 135 -2.75 -0.29 3.19
C ASP A 135 -4.18 0.25 3.35
N VAL A 136 -4.56 1.17 2.46
CA VAL A 136 -5.85 1.85 2.54
C VAL A 136 -7.01 0.89 2.31
N ASN A 137 -6.79 -0.17 1.53
CA ASN A 137 -7.83 -1.13 1.15
C ASN A 137 -8.01 -2.23 2.21
N THR A 138 -6.91 -2.87 2.64
CA THR A 138 -6.95 -4.00 3.59
C THR A 138 -6.82 -3.55 5.04
N ARG A 139 -6.25 -2.35 5.28
CA ARG A 139 -5.88 -1.79 6.58
C ARG A 139 -4.72 -2.50 7.25
N ASP A 140 -4.01 -3.35 6.53
CA ASP A 140 -2.79 -3.98 7.01
C ASP A 140 -1.74 -2.93 7.35
N ARG A 141 -1.00 -3.18 8.42
CA ARG A 141 0.00 -2.26 8.93
C ARG A 141 1.40 -2.84 8.77
N TRP A 142 2.21 -2.16 8.01
CA TRP A 142 3.60 -2.46 7.75
C TRP A 142 4.48 -1.59 8.62
N ILE A 143 5.51 -2.16 9.22
CA ILE A 143 6.42 -1.48 10.15
C ILE A 143 7.78 -1.29 9.48
N ASP A 144 8.37 -0.08 9.55
CA ASP A 144 9.77 0.14 9.17
C ASP A 144 10.68 -0.68 10.11
N GLU A 145 11.35 -1.67 9.53
CA GLU A 145 12.20 -2.63 10.26
C GLU A 145 13.30 -1.92 11.07
N ALA A 146 13.93 -0.89 10.49
CA ALA A 146 14.99 -0.14 11.16
C ALA A 146 14.49 0.67 12.36
N SER A 147 13.27 1.21 12.29
CA SER A 147 12.63 1.95 13.38
C SER A 147 12.26 1.02 14.53
N TYR A 148 11.78 -0.18 14.24
CA TYR A 148 11.40 -1.19 15.24
C TYR A 148 12.62 -1.71 16.00
N SER A 149 13.70 -2.04 15.30
CA SER A 149 14.92 -2.58 15.91
C SER A 149 15.62 -1.61 16.88
N LYS A 150 15.42 -0.30 16.72
CA LYS A 150 15.95 0.72 17.65
C LYS A 150 15.21 0.80 18.98
N LYS A 151 13.93 0.39 19.03
CA LYS A 151 13.12 0.43 20.24
C LYS A 151 13.30 -0.81 21.11
N ALA A 152 13.83 -1.90 20.54
CA ALA A 152 14.06 -3.18 21.24
C ALA A 152 15.39 -3.25 22.02
N LYS A 153 16.22 -2.18 21.96
CA LYS A 153 17.45 -1.99 22.74
C LYS A 153 17.20 -0.97 23.86
#